data_d059b13b90748a5d09a420d59b79eb4d
#
_entry.id   d059b13b90748a5d09a420d59b79eb4d
#
_cell.length_a   1.000
_cell.length_b   1.000
_cell.length_c   1.000
_cell.angle_alpha   90.00
_cell.angle_beta   90.00
_cell.angle_gamma   90.00
#
_symmetry.space_group_name_H-M   'P 1'
#
loop_
_entity.id
_entity.type
_entity.pdbx_description
1 polymer ?
#
loop_
_entity_poly.entity_id
_entity_poly.type
_entity_poly.pdbx_seq_one_letter_code
_entity_poly.pdbx_strand_id
1 'polypeptide(L)'
;ILTIIKQYVNTKDALIAIDAPLIVPNEEGRREAERVVGLLFRKYNAGAHPSNRKRLSQWSGTIRGEVLTKYLVQQGFDHNPYIKQYEQVRKVFEVYPHPSMVVLFNLQKILQYKTKPNRDKKTQQKEFQRYLDLLAALKEAKPSVNISSELLSTNITKLTPKKQKEFEDVIDAVFCGYIAYYCWSHPEKYAVLGSMEQGYIATPIFDHMKQQLKEIKQQQTLSQFKN
;
A
#
# COMPACT_ATOMS: atom_id res chain seq x y z
N ILE A 1 -13.09 -10.61 -6.90
CA ILE A 1 -12.45 -10.28 -5.59
C ILE A 1 -13.35 -10.79 -4.45
N LEU A 2 -14.61 -10.38 -4.38
CA LEU A 2 -15.50 -10.70 -3.27
C LEU A 2 -15.78 -12.20 -3.12
N THR A 3 -15.92 -12.93 -4.23
CA THR A 3 -16.08 -14.38 -4.24
C THR A 3 -14.86 -15.06 -3.61
N ILE A 4 -13.66 -14.60 -3.96
CA ILE A 4 -12.39 -15.09 -3.42
C ILE A 4 -12.30 -14.80 -1.92
N ILE A 5 -12.61 -13.56 -1.49
CA ILE A 5 -12.59 -13.19 -0.08
C ILE A 5 -13.55 -14.09 0.71
N LYS A 6 -14.79 -14.29 0.24
CA LYS A 6 -15.76 -15.18 0.89
C LYS A 6 -15.27 -16.61 0.99
N GLN A 7 -14.63 -17.12 -0.05
CA GLN A 7 -14.10 -18.49 -0.09
C GLN A 7 -13.02 -18.73 0.99
N TYR A 8 -12.09 -17.77 1.18
CA TYR A 8 -10.94 -17.97 2.07
C TYR A 8 -11.15 -17.44 3.48
N VAL A 9 -11.94 -16.39 3.63
CA VAL A 9 -12.09 -15.67 4.91
C VAL A 9 -13.41 -16.07 5.61
N ASN A 10 -14.51 -16.18 4.85
CA ASN A 10 -15.84 -16.41 5.37
C ASN A 10 -16.13 -15.48 6.57
N THR A 11 -16.36 -16.04 7.78
CA THR A 11 -16.59 -15.30 9.04
C THR A 11 -15.34 -15.15 9.91
N LYS A 12 -14.19 -15.67 9.47
CA LYS A 12 -12.95 -15.64 10.24
C LYS A 12 -12.33 -14.24 10.28
N ASP A 13 -11.45 -14.05 11.25
CA ASP A 13 -10.59 -12.85 11.33
C ASP A 13 -9.76 -12.68 10.07
N ALA A 14 -9.67 -11.45 9.61
CA ALA A 14 -8.90 -11.12 8.40
C ALA A 14 -8.54 -9.64 8.31
N LEU A 15 -7.40 -9.38 7.72
CA LEU A 15 -6.98 -8.05 7.32
C LEU A 15 -6.93 -7.96 5.81
N ILE A 16 -7.56 -6.93 5.25
CA ILE A 16 -7.56 -6.66 3.82
C ILE A 16 -6.83 -5.33 3.57
N ALA A 17 -5.64 -5.41 3.01
CA ALA A 17 -4.86 -4.24 2.58
C ALA A 17 -5.12 -3.95 1.11
N ILE A 18 -5.48 -2.72 0.78
CA ILE A 18 -5.87 -2.31 -0.58
C ILE A 18 -4.93 -1.20 -1.07
N ASP A 19 -4.24 -1.43 -2.20
CA ASP A 19 -3.46 -0.41 -2.93
C ASP A 19 -4.40 0.45 -3.78
N ALA A 20 -5.25 1.21 -3.12
CA ALA A 20 -6.12 2.20 -3.76
C ALA A 20 -6.63 3.21 -2.72
N PRO A 21 -6.94 4.45 -3.14
CA PRO A 21 -7.59 5.43 -2.26
C PRO A 21 -8.98 4.94 -1.84
N LEU A 22 -9.20 4.79 -0.52
CA LEU A 22 -10.46 4.31 0.06
C LEU A 22 -11.36 5.45 0.56
N ILE A 23 -10.81 6.63 0.79
CA ILE A 23 -11.50 7.86 1.17
C ILE A 23 -10.92 9.00 0.33
N VAL A 24 -11.76 9.64 -0.48
CA VAL A 24 -11.35 10.73 -1.40
C VAL A 24 -12.36 11.87 -1.32
N PRO A 25 -12.26 12.74 -0.32
CA PRO A 25 -13.23 13.83 -0.13
C PRO A 25 -13.02 15.01 -1.11
N ASN A 26 -11.80 15.19 -1.63
CA ASN A 26 -11.41 16.31 -2.45
C ASN A 26 -11.75 16.12 -3.94
N GLU A 27 -12.34 17.16 -4.56
CA GLU A 27 -12.63 17.13 -5.99
C GLU A 27 -11.37 17.23 -6.85
N GLU A 28 -10.40 18.06 -6.47
CA GLU A 28 -9.14 18.29 -7.18
C GLU A 28 -7.96 18.30 -6.21
N GLY A 29 -6.73 18.38 -6.75
CA GLY A 29 -5.51 18.44 -5.95
C GLY A 29 -5.12 17.07 -5.37
N ARG A 30 -4.58 17.08 -4.16
CA ARG A 30 -4.12 15.87 -3.44
C ARG A 30 -4.69 15.84 -2.02
N ARG A 31 -4.89 14.65 -1.49
CA ARG A 31 -5.22 14.46 -0.07
C ARG A 31 -4.00 14.78 0.79
N GLU A 32 -4.25 15.04 2.06
CA GLU A 32 -3.18 15.22 3.06
C GLU A 32 -2.25 13.99 3.14
N ALA A 33 -2.80 12.81 3.01
CA ALA A 33 -2.03 11.56 2.98
C ALA A 33 -0.90 11.57 1.95
N GLU A 34 -1.19 11.94 0.68
CA GLU A 34 -0.16 12.01 -0.37
C GLU A 34 0.85 13.12 -0.10
N ARG A 35 0.43 14.24 0.52
CA ARG A 35 1.36 15.31 0.91
C ARG A 35 2.38 14.80 1.93
N VAL A 36 1.91 14.12 2.98
CA VAL A 36 2.77 13.58 4.04
C VAL A 36 3.68 12.47 3.51
N VAL A 37 3.15 11.55 2.67
CA VAL A 37 3.99 10.57 1.96
C VAL A 37 5.08 11.25 1.16
N GLY A 38 4.76 12.35 0.45
CA GLY A 38 5.74 13.12 -0.30
C GLY A 38 6.83 13.71 0.57
N LEU A 39 6.51 14.23 1.75
CA LEU A 39 7.49 14.78 2.70
C LEU A 39 8.45 13.70 3.25
N LEU A 40 7.91 12.53 3.61
CA LEU A 40 8.70 11.46 4.20
C LEU A 40 9.51 10.65 3.18
N PHE A 41 8.94 10.41 1.98
CA PHE A 41 9.44 9.39 1.07
C PHE A 41 9.94 9.91 -0.29
N ARG A 42 9.88 11.23 -0.55
CA ARG A 42 10.36 11.81 -1.83
C ARG A 42 11.83 11.47 -2.12
N LYS A 43 12.70 11.50 -1.11
CA LYS A 43 14.13 11.18 -1.26
C LYS A 43 14.38 9.74 -1.73
N TYR A 44 13.42 8.85 -1.52
CA TYR A 44 13.44 7.45 -1.95
C TYR A 44 12.74 7.22 -3.30
N ASN A 45 12.28 8.29 -3.97
CA ASN A 45 11.40 8.25 -5.16
C ASN A 45 10.06 7.54 -4.91
N ALA A 46 9.60 7.45 -3.65
CA ALA A 46 8.38 6.77 -3.23
C ALA A 46 7.24 7.74 -2.86
N GLY A 47 7.23 8.94 -3.45
CA GLY A 47 6.13 9.89 -3.30
C GLY A 47 4.84 9.38 -3.95
N ALA A 48 3.69 9.75 -3.38
CA ALA A 48 2.39 9.40 -3.92
C ALA A 48 1.90 10.40 -4.97
N HIS A 49 1.20 9.88 -5.99
CA HIS A 49 0.49 10.73 -6.95
C HIS A 49 -0.77 11.31 -6.31
N PRO A 50 -1.21 12.53 -6.71
CA PRO A 50 -2.45 13.10 -6.22
C PRO A 50 -3.66 12.21 -6.48
N SER A 51 -4.48 11.99 -5.45
CA SER A 51 -5.77 11.31 -5.54
C SER A 51 -6.88 12.33 -5.31
N ASN A 52 -7.83 12.39 -6.27
CA ASN A 52 -9.01 13.25 -6.19
C ASN A 52 -10.15 12.66 -7.01
N ARG A 53 -11.36 13.11 -6.74
CA ARG A 53 -12.58 12.60 -7.36
C ARG A 53 -12.55 12.73 -8.88
N LYS A 54 -12.25 13.92 -9.39
CA LYS A 54 -12.19 14.20 -10.83
C LYS A 54 -11.31 13.21 -11.60
N ARG A 55 -10.13 12.89 -11.06
CA ARG A 55 -9.19 11.97 -11.70
C ARG A 55 -9.62 10.51 -11.56
N LEU A 56 -10.08 10.10 -10.37
CA LEU A 56 -10.34 8.69 -10.06
C LEU A 56 -11.68 8.20 -10.61
N SER A 57 -12.67 9.10 -10.77
CA SER A 57 -13.98 8.77 -11.36
C SER A 57 -14.03 8.88 -12.88
N GLN A 58 -12.98 9.41 -13.54
CA GLN A 58 -12.95 9.75 -14.95
C GLN A 58 -13.41 8.60 -15.89
N TRP A 59 -13.08 7.35 -15.55
CA TRP A 59 -13.34 6.20 -16.42
C TRP A 59 -14.61 5.41 -16.06
N SER A 60 -15.06 5.48 -14.81
CA SER A 60 -16.16 4.64 -14.30
C SER A 60 -17.28 5.42 -13.62
N GLY A 61 -17.17 6.74 -13.54
CA GLY A 61 -18.10 7.60 -12.80
C GLY A 61 -18.04 7.41 -11.27
N THR A 62 -17.23 6.46 -10.78
CA THR A 62 -17.13 6.12 -9.35
C THR A 62 -15.68 5.91 -8.93
N ILE A 63 -15.40 6.08 -7.64
CA ILE A 63 -14.10 5.77 -7.06
C ILE A 63 -14.09 4.30 -6.63
N ARG A 64 -13.37 3.47 -7.38
CA ARG A 64 -13.36 2.00 -7.21
C ARG A 64 -12.98 1.56 -5.80
N GLY A 65 -12.03 2.26 -5.14
CA GLY A 65 -11.65 2.00 -3.75
C GLY A 65 -12.81 2.22 -2.78
N GLU A 66 -13.53 3.33 -2.89
CA GLU A 66 -14.70 3.64 -2.05
C GLU A 66 -15.81 2.60 -2.24
N VAL A 67 -16.10 2.22 -3.50
CA VAL A 67 -17.13 1.19 -3.80
C VAL A 67 -16.75 -0.15 -3.19
N LEU A 68 -15.50 -0.58 -3.33
CA LEU A 68 -15.01 -1.84 -2.76
C LEU A 68 -15.07 -1.81 -1.23
N THR A 69 -14.65 -0.72 -0.61
CA THR A 69 -14.70 -0.53 0.84
C THR A 69 -16.12 -0.60 1.37
N LYS A 70 -17.06 0.14 0.76
CA LYS A 70 -18.46 0.10 1.12
C LYS A 70 -19.02 -1.33 1.09
N TYR A 71 -18.66 -2.08 0.07
CA TYR A 71 -19.10 -3.47 -0.04
C TYR A 71 -18.48 -4.36 1.06
N LEU A 72 -17.19 -4.20 1.36
CA LEU A 72 -16.53 -4.98 2.40
C LEU A 72 -17.09 -4.67 3.79
N VAL A 73 -17.43 -3.40 4.06
CA VAL A 73 -18.12 -3.00 5.29
C VAL A 73 -19.48 -3.70 5.41
N GLN A 74 -20.24 -3.81 4.34
CA GLN A 74 -21.50 -4.58 4.32
C GLN A 74 -21.29 -6.08 4.57
N GLN A 75 -20.06 -6.61 4.35
CA GLN A 75 -19.69 -7.99 4.67
C GLN A 75 -19.06 -8.13 6.08
N GLY A 76 -19.19 -7.12 6.93
CA GLY A 76 -18.74 -7.15 8.33
C GLY A 76 -17.26 -6.83 8.54
N PHE A 77 -16.60 -6.16 7.56
CA PHE A 77 -15.27 -5.60 7.78
C PHE A 77 -15.36 -4.19 8.36
N ASP A 78 -14.55 -3.90 9.37
CA ASP A 78 -14.34 -2.54 9.88
C ASP A 78 -13.35 -1.80 8.97
N HIS A 79 -13.77 -0.66 8.41
CA HIS A 79 -12.86 0.20 7.65
C HIS A 79 -12.04 1.04 8.62
N ASN A 80 -10.91 0.50 9.07
CA ASN A 80 -10.12 1.08 10.13
C ASN A 80 -8.62 0.72 9.97
N PRO A 81 -7.71 1.70 9.79
CA PRO A 81 -6.28 1.44 9.67
C PRO A 81 -5.54 1.24 10.99
N TYR A 82 -6.20 1.47 12.13
CA TYR A 82 -5.59 1.33 13.45
C TYR A 82 -5.70 -0.11 13.92
N ILE A 83 -4.57 -0.79 14.04
CA ILE A 83 -4.46 -2.22 14.33
C ILE A 83 -3.68 -2.37 15.62
N LYS A 84 -4.18 -3.19 16.56
CA LYS A 84 -3.43 -3.60 17.76
C LYS A 84 -2.63 -4.87 17.45
N GLN A 85 -1.57 -5.08 18.20
CA GLN A 85 -0.73 -6.25 18.01
C GLN A 85 -1.53 -7.55 18.20
N TYR A 86 -1.53 -8.38 17.17
CA TYR A 86 -2.19 -9.70 17.14
C TYR A 86 -3.69 -9.69 17.48
N GLU A 87 -4.38 -8.54 17.28
CA GLU A 87 -5.81 -8.49 17.52
C GLU A 87 -6.61 -9.37 16.56
N GLN A 88 -7.69 -9.97 17.06
CA GLN A 88 -8.63 -10.77 16.28
C GLN A 88 -9.71 -9.86 15.72
N VAL A 89 -9.64 -9.54 14.43
CA VAL A 89 -10.48 -8.54 13.79
C VAL A 89 -10.71 -8.82 12.32
N ARG A 90 -11.74 -8.18 11.78
CA ARG A 90 -12.03 -8.12 10.35
C ARG A 90 -11.90 -6.67 9.91
N LYS A 91 -10.72 -6.29 9.42
CA LYS A 91 -10.46 -4.91 9.00
C LYS A 91 -10.07 -4.80 7.53
N VAL A 92 -10.44 -3.68 6.93
CA VAL A 92 -9.99 -3.24 5.62
C VAL A 92 -9.35 -1.87 5.72
N PHE A 93 -8.23 -1.65 5.04
CA PHE A 93 -7.51 -0.37 5.09
C PHE A 93 -6.65 -0.14 3.84
N GLU A 94 -6.41 1.16 3.58
CA GLU A 94 -5.58 1.62 2.48
C GLU A 94 -4.10 1.49 2.81
N VAL A 95 -3.35 0.88 1.90
CA VAL A 95 -1.88 0.83 1.94
C VAL A 95 -1.29 1.37 0.66
N TYR A 96 0.02 1.65 0.68
CA TYR A 96 0.75 2.04 -0.51
C TYR A 96 2.07 1.24 -0.60
N PRO A 97 2.22 0.34 -1.58
CA PRO A 97 3.38 -0.56 -1.69
C PRO A 97 4.72 0.16 -1.80
N HIS A 98 4.82 1.27 -2.54
CA HIS A 98 6.11 1.93 -2.79
C HIS A 98 6.84 2.40 -1.53
N PRO A 99 6.24 3.22 -0.62
CA PRO A 99 6.89 3.58 0.64
C PRO A 99 7.11 2.36 1.54
N SER A 100 6.15 1.43 1.57
CA SER A 100 6.27 0.21 2.36
C SER A 100 7.47 -0.64 1.92
N MET A 101 7.69 -0.77 0.61
CA MET A 101 8.83 -1.47 0.01
C MET A 101 10.16 -0.84 0.44
N VAL A 102 10.26 0.49 0.45
CA VAL A 102 11.44 1.21 0.91
C VAL A 102 11.80 0.82 2.34
N VAL A 103 10.82 0.80 3.22
CA VAL A 103 11.04 0.50 4.66
C VAL A 103 11.31 -0.98 4.88
N LEU A 104 10.44 -1.85 4.36
CA LEU A 104 10.49 -3.28 4.64
C LEU A 104 11.70 -3.98 4.02
N PHE A 105 12.20 -3.47 2.90
CA PHE A 105 13.40 -3.98 2.24
C PHE A 105 14.63 -3.09 2.42
N ASN A 106 14.54 -2.04 3.26
CA ASN A 106 15.62 -1.08 3.54
C ASN A 106 16.27 -0.53 2.25
N LEU A 107 15.45 -0.05 1.33
CA LEU A 107 15.91 0.42 0.02
C LEU A 107 16.33 1.89 0.06
N GLN A 108 17.38 2.24 -0.70
CA GLN A 108 17.77 3.63 -0.93
C GLN A 108 16.81 4.35 -1.90
N LYS A 109 16.17 3.62 -2.81
CA LYS A 109 15.14 4.10 -3.75
C LYS A 109 14.19 2.95 -4.09
N ILE A 110 12.97 3.29 -4.51
CA ILE A 110 12.01 2.28 -4.97
C ILE A 110 12.56 1.48 -6.14
N LEU A 111 12.13 0.22 -6.23
CA LEU A 111 12.44 -0.64 -7.36
C LEU A 111 11.76 -0.15 -8.63
N GLN A 112 12.48 -0.22 -9.75
CA GLN A 112 11.97 0.23 -11.04
C GLN A 112 11.37 -0.92 -11.86
N TYR A 113 10.62 -1.81 -11.23
CA TYR A 113 10.09 -3.03 -11.81
C TYR A 113 8.86 -2.85 -12.71
N LYS A 114 8.05 -1.80 -12.50
CA LYS A 114 6.81 -1.56 -13.29
C LYS A 114 7.14 -1.09 -14.70
N THR A 115 6.39 -1.58 -15.67
CA THR A 115 6.44 -1.09 -17.07
C THR A 115 6.04 0.38 -17.13
N LYS A 116 6.92 1.23 -17.64
CA LYS A 116 6.65 2.66 -17.87
C LYS A 116 7.21 3.10 -19.21
N PRO A 117 6.60 4.09 -19.90
CA PRO A 117 7.21 4.74 -21.06
C PRO A 117 8.64 5.20 -20.71
N ASN A 118 9.57 5.06 -21.65
CA ASN A 118 10.97 5.47 -21.52
C ASN A 118 11.78 4.74 -20.44
N ARG A 119 11.27 3.65 -19.85
CA ARG A 119 12.06 2.79 -18.98
C ARG A 119 12.76 1.72 -19.79
N ASP A 120 14.08 1.60 -19.60
CA ASP A 120 14.86 0.54 -20.21
C ASP A 120 14.38 -0.85 -19.75
N LYS A 121 14.12 -1.73 -20.71
CA LYS A 121 13.58 -3.06 -20.47
C LYS A 121 14.52 -3.94 -19.63
N LYS A 122 15.85 -3.83 -19.84
CA LYS A 122 16.82 -4.60 -19.06
C LYS A 122 16.81 -4.17 -17.61
N THR A 123 16.79 -2.86 -17.35
CA THR A 123 16.68 -2.30 -16.01
C THR A 123 15.39 -2.76 -15.34
N GLN A 124 14.26 -2.68 -16.03
CA GLN A 124 12.97 -3.14 -15.51
C GLN A 124 13.01 -4.63 -15.13
N GLN A 125 13.52 -5.49 -16.01
CA GLN A 125 13.63 -6.92 -15.75
C GLN A 125 14.55 -7.24 -14.57
N LYS A 126 15.69 -6.56 -14.46
CA LYS A 126 16.62 -6.69 -13.32
C LYS A 126 15.96 -6.29 -12.01
N GLU A 127 15.28 -5.14 -11.99
CA GLU A 127 14.60 -4.66 -10.79
C GLU A 127 13.38 -5.52 -10.43
N PHE A 128 12.72 -6.12 -11.43
CA PHE A 128 11.65 -7.08 -11.18
C PHE A 128 12.19 -8.37 -10.54
N GLN A 129 13.27 -8.93 -11.07
CA GLN A 129 13.92 -10.10 -10.46
C GLN A 129 14.35 -9.78 -9.02
N ARG A 130 14.97 -8.63 -8.80
CA ARG A 130 15.33 -8.17 -7.46
C ARG A 130 14.10 -8.09 -6.52
N TYR A 131 12.95 -7.69 -7.04
CA TYR A 131 11.72 -7.68 -6.25
C TYR A 131 11.29 -9.10 -5.85
N LEU A 132 11.33 -10.06 -6.78
CA LEU A 132 11.04 -11.46 -6.48
C LEU A 132 12.01 -12.05 -5.46
N ASP A 133 13.32 -11.72 -5.56
CA ASP A 133 14.34 -12.16 -4.61
C ASP A 133 14.09 -11.59 -3.20
N LEU A 134 13.68 -10.32 -3.10
CA LEU A 134 13.31 -9.68 -1.84
C LEU A 134 12.04 -10.29 -1.22
N LEU A 135 11.06 -10.63 -2.04
CA LEU A 135 9.87 -11.34 -1.59
C LEU A 135 10.22 -12.77 -1.10
N ALA A 136 11.11 -13.47 -1.79
CA ALA A 136 11.60 -14.78 -1.36
C ALA A 136 12.33 -14.70 -0.01
N ALA A 137 13.07 -13.61 0.25
CA ALA A 137 13.77 -13.39 1.51
C ALA A 137 12.84 -13.14 2.71
N LEU A 138 11.54 -12.87 2.49
CA LEU A 138 10.57 -12.67 3.57
C LEU A 138 10.36 -13.93 4.43
N LYS A 139 10.78 -15.10 3.99
CA LYS A 139 10.80 -16.31 4.81
C LYS A 139 11.71 -16.21 6.04
N GLU A 140 12.74 -15.34 5.99
CA GLU A 140 13.66 -15.05 7.08
C GLU A 140 13.33 -13.75 7.84
N ALA A 141 12.29 -13.03 7.40
CA ALA A 141 11.88 -11.78 8.02
C ALA A 141 11.08 -11.99 9.31
N LYS A 142 10.78 -10.88 10.00
CA LYS A 142 9.88 -10.86 11.17
C LYS A 142 8.78 -9.81 10.92
N PRO A 143 7.51 -10.23 10.71
CA PRO A 143 7.03 -11.62 10.67
C PRO A 143 7.51 -12.35 9.40
N SER A 144 7.67 -13.67 9.48
CA SER A 144 8.07 -14.50 8.33
C SER A 144 6.86 -14.88 7.50
N VAL A 145 7.04 -14.99 6.17
CA VAL A 145 6.04 -15.52 5.26
C VAL A 145 6.68 -16.36 4.17
N ASN A 146 6.07 -17.52 3.89
CA ASN A 146 6.45 -18.36 2.76
C ASN A 146 5.55 -18.00 1.56
N ILE A 147 6.17 -17.46 0.52
CA ILE A 147 5.50 -17.20 -0.76
C ILE A 147 5.72 -18.40 -1.68
N SER A 148 4.72 -18.77 -2.46
CA SER A 148 4.79 -19.91 -3.38
C SER A 148 6.03 -19.83 -4.28
N SER A 149 6.80 -20.91 -4.33
CA SER A 149 7.97 -21.04 -5.22
C SER A 149 7.58 -20.93 -6.70
N GLU A 150 6.39 -21.39 -7.07
CA GLU A 150 5.84 -21.25 -8.43
C GLU A 150 5.71 -19.76 -8.81
N LEU A 151 5.17 -18.94 -7.90
CA LEU A 151 5.06 -17.51 -8.12
C LEU A 151 6.44 -16.85 -8.25
N LEU A 152 7.35 -17.16 -7.31
CA LEU A 152 8.69 -16.55 -7.25
C LEU A 152 9.61 -16.97 -8.40
N SER A 153 9.41 -18.15 -8.99
CA SER A 153 10.21 -18.67 -10.12
C SER A 153 9.70 -18.23 -11.48
N THR A 154 8.65 -17.40 -11.54
CA THR A 154 8.08 -16.92 -12.80
C THR A 154 9.11 -16.14 -13.62
N ASN A 155 9.43 -16.65 -14.82
CA ASN A 155 10.33 -15.95 -15.73
C ASN A 155 9.61 -14.84 -16.48
N ILE A 156 9.78 -13.61 -16.01
CA ILE A 156 9.11 -12.43 -16.59
C ILE A 156 9.53 -12.12 -18.03
N THR A 157 10.71 -12.57 -18.47
CA THR A 157 11.19 -12.32 -19.83
C THR A 157 10.42 -13.11 -20.88
N LYS A 158 9.74 -14.19 -20.47
CA LYS A 158 8.89 -15.03 -21.31
C LYS A 158 7.43 -14.58 -21.35
N LEU A 159 7.06 -13.58 -20.54
CA LEU A 159 5.69 -13.07 -20.47
C LEU A 159 5.43 -12.06 -21.60
N THR A 160 4.24 -12.10 -22.19
CA THR A 160 3.74 -11.01 -23.02
C THR A 160 3.53 -9.75 -22.18
N PRO A 161 3.54 -8.54 -22.77
CA PRO A 161 3.33 -7.29 -22.03
C PRO A 161 2.06 -7.30 -21.16
N LYS A 162 0.96 -7.87 -21.67
CA LYS A 162 -0.28 -8.03 -20.94
C LYS A 162 -0.11 -8.94 -19.72
N LYS A 163 0.44 -10.14 -19.91
CA LYS A 163 0.70 -11.10 -18.81
C LYS A 163 1.70 -10.55 -17.79
N GLN A 164 2.70 -9.79 -18.24
CA GLN A 164 3.63 -9.13 -17.33
C GLN A 164 2.90 -8.11 -16.44
N LYS A 165 1.99 -7.30 -17.00
CA LYS A 165 1.19 -6.36 -16.23
C LYS A 165 0.25 -7.07 -15.23
N GLU A 166 -0.39 -8.15 -15.64
CA GLU A 166 -1.20 -8.98 -14.75
C GLU A 166 -0.36 -9.56 -13.61
N PHE A 167 0.87 -9.99 -13.89
CA PHE A 167 1.79 -10.52 -12.89
C PHE A 167 2.30 -9.43 -11.94
N GLU A 168 2.59 -8.21 -12.43
CA GLU A 168 2.87 -7.05 -11.58
C GLU A 168 1.78 -6.84 -10.53
N ASP A 169 0.50 -6.88 -10.96
CA ASP A 169 -0.64 -6.68 -10.07
C ASP A 169 -0.79 -7.81 -9.03
N VAL A 170 -0.49 -9.06 -9.42
CA VAL A 170 -0.47 -10.22 -8.50
C VAL A 170 0.61 -10.05 -7.43
N ILE A 171 1.84 -9.70 -7.82
CA ILE A 171 2.97 -9.52 -6.89
C ILE A 171 2.71 -8.35 -5.94
N ASP A 172 2.16 -7.25 -6.44
CA ASP A 172 1.78 -6.12 -5.60
C ASP A 172 0.68 -6.49 -4.60
N ALA A 173 -0.30 -7.31 -5.00
CA ALA A 173 -1.33 -7.82 -4.08
C ALA A 173 -0.75 -8.72 -2.98
N VAL A 174 0.19 -9.62 -3.33
CA VAL A 174 0.93 -10.43 -2.35
C VAL A 174 1.68 -9.54 -1.36
N PHE A 175 2.34 -8.51 -1.86
CA PHE A 175 3.07 -7.57 -0.99
C PHE A 175 2.12 -6.73 -0.11
N CYS A 176 0.96 -6.32 -0.61
CA CYS A 176 -0.08 -5.67 0.22
C CYS A 176 -0.52 -6.59 1.37
N GLY A 177 -0.70 -7.88 1.11
CA GLY A 177 -0.97 -8.88 2.16
C GLY A 177 0.14 -8.93 3.21
N TYR A 178 1.41 -8.89 2.78
CA TYR A 178 2.54 -8.82 3.70
C TYR A 178 2.59 -7.51 4.50
N ILE A 179 2.26 -6.36 3.89
CA ILE A 179 2.15 -5.09 4.62
C ILE A 179 1.11 -5.19 5.74
N ALA A 180 -0.07 -5.78 5.46
CA ALA A 180 -1.09 -6.00 6.48
C ALA A 180 -0.58 -6.88 7.63
N TYR A 181 0.09 -7.97 7.31
CA TYR A 181 0.69 -8.89 8.29
C TYR A 181 1.77 -8.20 9.13
N TYR A 182 2.60 -7.37 8.50
CA TYR A 182 3.62 -6.59 9.21
C TYR A 182 2.99 -5.57 10.16
N CYS A 183 1.99 -4.80 9.72
CA CYS A 183 1.28 -3.83 10.57
C CYS A 183 0.60 -4.50 11.78
N TRP A 184 0.03 -5.68 11.58
CA TRP A 184 -0.59 -6.47 12.64
C TRP A 184 0.41 -7.03 13.66
N SER A 185 1.61 -7.38 13.18
CA SER A 185 2.68 -7.92 14.05
C SER A 185 3.47 -6.82 14.77
N HIS A 186 3.58 -5.61 14.16
CA HIS A 186 4.40 -4.51 14.64
C HIS A 186 3.66 -3.17 14.53
N PRO A 187 2.58 -2.97 15.31
CA PRO A 187 1.78 -1.75 15.21
C PRO A 187 2.56 -0.47 15.53
N GLU A 188 3.65 -0.56 16.27
CA GLU A 188 4.55 0.55 16.61
C GLU A 188 5.50 0.95 15.47
N LYS A 189 5.57 0.17 14.38
CA LYS A 189 6.48 0.38 13.24
C LYS A 189 5.79 0.84 11.96
N TYR A 190 4.51 1.12 12.01
CA TYR A 190 3.81 1.75 10.91
C TYR A 190 3.12 3.03 11.35
N ALA A 191 2.69 3.83 10.40
CA ALA A 191 1.93 5.05 10.64
C ALA A 191 0.75 5.15 9.70
N VAL A 192 -0.32 5.77 10.19
CA VAL A 192 -1.45 6.23 9.40
C VAL A 192 -1.17 7.69 9.05
N LEU A 193 -0.93 7.95 7.77
CA LEU A 193 -0.62 9.26 7.20
C LEU A 193 -1.90 9.86 6.64
N GLY A 194 -2.34 11.01 7.17
CA GLY A 194 -3.67 11.56 6.92
C GLY A 194 -4.67 11.17 8.03
N SER A 195 -5.95 11.17 7.71
CA SER A 195 -7.03 10.84 8.68
C SER A 195 -8.19 10.08 8.03
N MET A 196 -9.07 9.54 8.87
CA MET A 196 -10.29 8.86 8.39
C MET A 196 -11.26 9.83 7.71
N GLU A 197 -11.22 11.11 8.01
CA GLU A 197 -12.10 12.14 7.42
C GLU A 197 -11.55 12.63 6.08
N GLN A 198 -10.22 12.79 5.96
CA GLN A 198 -9.55 13.42 4.81
C GLN A 198 -8.84 12.42 3.88
N GLY A 199 -9.00 11.13 4.16
CA GLY A 199 -8.26 10.07 3.50
C GLY A 199 -6.88 9.86 4.11
N TYR A 200 -6.44 8.62 4.11
CA TYR A 200 -5.21 8.20 4.75
C TYR A 200 -4.45 7.20 3.89
N ILE A 201 -3.19 6.95 4.26
CA ILE A 201 -2.36 5.84 3.78
C ILE A 201 -1.69 5.21 4.99
N ALA A 202 -1.90 3.91 5.24
CA ALA A 202 -1.16 3.16 6.23
C ALA A 202 0.13 2.60 5.61
N THR A 203 1.28 2.84 6.24
CA THR A 203 2.57 2.38 5.73
C THR A 203 3.57 2.17 6.86
N PRO A 204 4.42 1.14 6.81
CA PRO A 204 5.62 1.07 7.62
C PRO A 204 6.48 2.32 7.50
N ILE A 205 7.13 2.72 8.59
CA ILE A 205 8.02 3.89 8.63
C ILE A 205 9.33 3.53 9.33
N PHE A 206 10.42 4.21 8.94
CA PHE A 206 11.67 4.14 9.69
C PHE A 206 11.56 4.89 11.03
N ASP A 207 12.32 4.48 12.03
CA ASP A 207 12.29 5.14 13.35
C ASP A 207 12.64 6.63 13.26
N HIS A 208 13.57 7.03 12.40
CA HIS A 208 13.92 8.44 12.20
C HIS A 208 12.75 9.27 11.61
N MET A 209 11.78 8.66 10.96
CA MET A 209 10.59 9.36 10.43
C MET A 209 9.56 9.66 11.51
N LYS A 210 9.59 8.98 12.66
CA LYS A 210 8.63 9.18 13.74
C LYS A 210 8.68 10.61 14.28
N GLN A 211 9.89 11.15 14.47
CA GLN A 211 10.07 12.53 14.91
C GLN A 211 9.59 13.53 13.85
N GLN A 212 9.98 13.34 12.60
CA GLN A 212 9.54 14.18 11.50
C GLN A 212 8.00 14.18 11.36
N LEU A 213 7.36 13.03 11.55
CA LEU A 213 5.89 12.93 11.52
C LEU A 213 5.22 13.70 12.66
N LYS A 214 5.80 13.69 13.87
CA LYS A 214 5.30 14.51 15.00
C LYS A 214 5.36 16.00 14.66
N GLU A 215 6.47 16.47 14.10
CA GLU A 215 6.64 17.86 13.67
C GLU A 215 5.63 18.29 12.60
N ILE A 216 5.40 17.44 11.60
CA ILE A 216 4.39 17.67 10.56
C ILE A 216 3.00 17.84 11.19
N LYS A 217 2.61 16.95 12.11
CA LYS A 217 1.31 17.01 12.79
C LYS A 217 1.17 18.27 13.66
N GLN A 218 2.21 18.68 14.38
CA GLN A 218 2.20 19.93 15.18
C GLN A 218 2.02 21.17 14.30
N GLN A 219 2.72 21.25 13.17
CA GLN A 219 2.58 22.36 12.22
C GLN A 219 1.16 22.46 11.65
N GLN A 220 0.51 21.33 11.39
CA GLN A 220 -0.88 21.29 10.92
C GLN A 220 -1.84 21.84 11.95
N THR A 221 -1.71 21.41 13.21
CA THR A 221 -2.53 21.90 14.30
C THR A 221 -2.40 23.42 14.46
N LEU A 222 -1.17 23.94 14.42
CA LEU A 222 -0.92 25.40 14.52
C LEU A 222 -1.49 26.18 13.33
N SER A 223 -1.51 25.61 12.13
CA SER A 223 -2.09 26.28 10.96
C SER A 223 -3.62 26.35 10.99
N GLN A 224 -4.27 25.37 11.62
CA GLN A 224 -5.74 25.37 11.79
C GLN A 224 -6.24 26.42 12.79
N PHE A 225 -5.41 26.82 13.76
CA PHE A 225 -5.74 27.87 14.74
C PHE A 225 -5.47 29.30 14.22
N LYS A 226 -4.86 29.46 13.04
CA LYS A 226 -4.53 30.77 12.46
C LYS A 226 -5.51 31.23 11.36
N ASN A 227 -6.45 30.38 11.01
CA ASN A 227 -7.56 30.65 10.07
C ASN A 227 -8.90 30.69 10.81
#